data_b2b0bb0f4e12b0df7147b52507d9d000
#
_entry.id   b2b0bb0f4e12b0df7147b52507d9d000
#
_cell.length_a   1.000
_cell.length_b   1.000
_cell.length_c   1.000
_cell.angle_alpha   90.00
_cell.angle_beta   90.00
_cell.angle_gamma   90.00
#
_symmetry.space_group_name_H-M   'P 1'
#
loop_
_entity.id
_entity.type
_entity.pdbx_description
1 polymer ?
#
loop_
_entity_poly.entity_id
_entity_poly.type
_entity_poly.pdbx_seq_one_letter_code
_entity_poly.pdbx_strand_id
1 'polypeptide(L)'
;FIKTLNANGFIVCYNHPYWSLQTLDDYRGLKGIFACEIFNFGAYNLDGIDGNQTQVYDTLLRMGNRIGCVAADDNHNRSPFGHPLNDSFGGWVMVKAENLDYKTIMAALQNGDYYASSGPAIESLSIENDTVSISCSEAVRITCTTAGRHGQAANAVGSGRLTHAKFEIDPSDVYIRLEVVDAQGARANSRAYFLDEWKAD
;
A
#
# COMPACT_ATOMS: atom_id res chain seq x y z
N PHE A 1 16.06 0.30 -18.85
CA PHE A 1 16.38 1.09 -17.65
C PHE A 1 16.16 0.28 -16.36
N ILE A 2 14.92 -0.19 -16.02
CA ILE A 2 14.61 -0.98 -14.82
C ILE A 2 15.52 -2.21 -14.69
N LYS A 3 15.65 -3.02 -15.77
CA LYS A 3 16.52 -4.20 -15.78
C LYS A 3 17.98 -3.86 -15.42
N THR A 4 18.49 -2.73 -15.89
CA THR A 4 19.85 -2.27 -15.59
C THR A 4 19.99 -1.89 -14.11
N LEU A 5 19.01 -1.18 -13.56
CA LEU A 5 19.01 -0.82 -12.13
C LEU A 5 18.98 -2.07 -11.25
N ASN A 6 18.07 -3.00 -11.52
CA ASN A 6 17.95 -4.25 -10.76
C ASN A 6 19.25 -5.08 -10.84
N ALA A 7 19.90 -5.15 -12.01
CA ALA A 7 21.17 -5.86 -12.17
C ALA A 7 22.33 -5.22 -11.38
N ASN A 8 22.19 -3.96 -10.95
CA ASN A 8 23.13 -3.24 -10.10
C ASN A 8 22.66 -3.15 -8.64
N GLY A 9 21.67 -3.95 -8.21
CA GLY A 9 21.24 -4.05 -6.83
C GLY A 9 20.24 -2.98 -6.38
N PHE A 10 19.70 -2.17 -7.29
CA PHE A 10 18.66 -1.21 -6.96
C PHE A 10 17.29 -1.86 -6.94
N ILE A 11 16.43 -1.44 -6.02
CA ILE A 11 14.98 -1.66 -6.10
C ILE A 11 14.32 -0.46 -6.77
N VAL A 12 13.33 -0.69 -7.61
CA VAL A 12 12.72 0.34 -8.45
C VAL A 12 11.26 0.53 -8.07
N CYS A 13 10.89 1.73 -7.63
CA CYS A 13 9.52 2.10 -7.37
C CYS A 13 8.89 2.80 -8.59
N TYR A 14 7.61 2.54 -8.84
CA TYR A 14 6.80 3.23 -9.84
C TYR A 14 6.01 4.33 -9.16
N ASN A 15 6.44 5.59 -9.36
CA ASN A 15 5.96 6.74 -8.60
C ASN A 15 4.85 7.51 -9.31
N HIS A 16 3.94 8.09 -8.54
CA HIS A 16 2.90 9.07 -8.85
C HIS A 16 2.31 9.00 -10.28
N PRO A 17 1.81 7.83 -10.75
CA PRO A 17 1.32 7.68 -12.13
C PRO A 17 0.18 8.64 -12.48
N TYR A 18 -0.69 8.98 -11.55
CA TYR A 18 -1.78 9.93 -11.78
C TYR A 18 -1.26 11.36 -11.96
N TRP A 19 -0.35 11.80 -11.10
CA TRP A 19 0.30 13.10 -11.25
C TRP A 19 1.07 13.22 -12.58
N SER A 20 1.72 12.14 -12.99
CA SER A 20 2.46 12.05 -14.25
C SER A 20 1.55 11.90 -15.48
N LEU A 21 0.21 11.95 -15.31
CA LEU A 21 -0.79 11.78 -16.37
C LEU A 21 -0.62 10.48 -17.17
N GLN A 22 -0.13 9.43 -16.53
CA GLN A 22 0.12 8.16 -17.17
C GLN A 22 -1.16 7.34 -17.33
N THR A 23 -1.26 6.67 -18.46
CA THR A 23 -2.37 5.80 -18.83
C THR A 23 -1.97 4.34 -18.72
N LEU A 24 -2.94 3.42 -18.88
CA LEU A 24 -2.68 1.99 -18.90
C LEU A 24 -1.58 1.60 -19.91
N ASP A 25 -1.52 2.27 -21.05
CA ASP A 25 -0.53 1.98 -22.09
C ASP A 25 0.91 2.29 -21.64
N ASP A 26 1.08 3.25 -20.72
CA ASP A 26 2.40 3.61 -20.21
C ASP A 26 2.94 2.58 -19.20
N TYR A 27 2.08 1.94 -18.39
CA TYR A 27 2.53 1.06 -17.32
C TYR A 27 2.20 -0.43 -17.48
N ARG A 28 1.32 -0.82 -18.41
CA ARG A 28 0.95 -2.23 -18.59
C ARG A 28 2.13 -3.15 -18.94
N GLY A 29 3.21 -2.60 -19.51
CA GLY A 29 4.42 -3.33 -19.87
C GLY A 29 5.53 -3.31 -18.82
N LEU A 30 5.34 -2.62 -17.69
CA LEU A 30 6.35 -2.51 -16.66
C LEU A 30 6.63 -3.88 -16.02
N LYS A 31 7.92 -4.20 -15.90
CA LYS A 31 8.43 -5.42 -15.27
C LYS A 31 9.63 -5.09 -14.41
N GLY A 32 9.77 -5.83 -13.27
CA GLY A 32 10.91 -5.67 -12.37
C GLY A 32 10.81 -4.46 -11.44
N ILE A 33 9.66 -3.83 -11.34
CA ILE A 33 9.41 -2.85 -10.27
C ILE A 33 9.21 -3.59 -8.94
N PHE A 34 9.71 -3.00 -7.88
CA PHE A 34 9.58 -3.48 -6.50
C PHE A 34 8.21 -3.13 -5.92
N ALA A 35 7.77 -1.89 -6.11
CA ALA A 35 6.53 -1.36 -5.57
C ALA A 35 5.93 -0.30 -6.49
N CYS A 36 4.61 -0.06 -6.32
CA CYS A 36 3.90 1.10 -6.84
C CYS A 36 3.68 2.09 -5.68
N GLU A 37 3.93 3.36 -5.92
CA GLU A 37 3.54 4.41 -4.99
C GLU A 37 2.01 4.51 -4.98
N ILE A 38 1.41 4.04 -3.88
CA ILE A 38 -0.05 4.00 -3.72
C ILE A 38 -0.61 5.33 -3.19
N PHE A 39 0.24 6.13 -2.57
CA PHE A 39 -0.08 7.47 -2.12
C PHE A 39 1.12 8.40 -2.21
N ASN A 40 0.92 9.59 -2.79
CA ASN A 40 1.90 10.66 -2.88
C ASN A 40 1.36 11.91 -2.16
N PHE A 41 2.01 12.29 -1.06
CA PHE A 41 1.56 13.42 -0.26
C PHE A 41 1.85 14.76 -0.92
N GLY A 42 2.96 14.91 -1.62
CA GLY A 42 3.31 16.12 -2.36
C GLY A 42 2.26 16.46 -3.42
N ALA A 43 1.87 15.50 -4.23
CA ALA A 43 0.81 15.66 -5.23
C ALA A 43 -0.54 16.04 -4.58
N TYR A 44 -0.88 15.43 -3.45
CA TYR A 44 -2.11 15.72 -2.71
C TYR A 44 -2.07 17.12 -2.09
N ASN A 45 -1.01 17.46 -1.37
CA ASN A 45 -0.93 18.67 -0.54
C ASN A 45 -0.55 19.93 -1.33
N LEU A 46 0.30 19.80 -2.36
CA LEU A 46 0.83 20.95 -3.11
C LEU A 46 0.05 21.20 -4.41
N ASP A 47 -0.27 20.14 -5.14
CA ASP A 47 -0.82 20.26 -6.49
C ASP A 47 -2.35 20.10 -6.50
N GLY A 48 -2.97 19.75 -5.35
CA GLY A 48 -4.42 19.57 -5.20
C GLY A 48 -4.97 18.39 -6.02
N ILE A 49 -4.12 17.41 -6.34
CA ILE A 49 -4.48 16.21 -7.06
C ILE A 49 -4.77 15.09 -6.06
N ASP A 50 -5.65 14.15 -6.39
CA ASP A 50 -5.82 12.95 -5.56
C ASP A 50 -4.48 12.17 -5.51
N GLY A 51 -3.83 12.17 -4.35
CA GLY A 51 -2.56 11.48 -4.13
C GLY A 51 -2.69 9.95 -4.15
N ASN A 52 -3.92 9.40 -4.10
CA ASN A 52 -4.15 7.96 -4.06
C ASN A 52 -4.06 7.32 -5.45
N GLN A 53 -3.26 6.27 -5.55
CA GLN A 53 -3.00 5.50 -6.77
C GLN A 53 -3.55 4.07 -6.68
N THR A 54 -4.52 3.84 -5.80
CA THR A 54 -5.07 2.50 -5.50
C THR A 54 -5.54 1.78 -6.76
N GLN A 55 -6.17 2.48 -7.70
CA GLN A 55 -6.66 1.89 -8.95
C GLN A 55 -5.51 1.41 -9.84
N VAL A 56 -4.42 2.16 -9.93
CA VAL A 56 -3.24 1.77 -10.72
C VAL A 56 -2.57 0.56 -10.08
N TYR A 57 -2.38 0.56 -8.76
CA TYR A 57 -1.83 -0.56 -8.02
C TYR A 57 -2.65 -1.84 -8.24
N ASP A 58 -3.97 -1.78 -8.04
CA ASP A 58 -4.87 -2.93 -8.26
C ASP A 58 -4.85 -3.41 -9.73
N THR A 59 -4.68 -2.50 -10.68
CA THR A 59 -4.55 -2.87 -12.10
C THR A 59 -3.25 -3.63 -12.34
N LEU A 60 -2.14 -3.16 -11.80
CA LEU A 60 -0.84 -3.85 -11.90
C LEU A 60 -0.89 -5.25 -11.28
N LEU A 61 -1.53 -5.40 -10.11
CA LEU A 61 -1.72 -6.70 -9.47
C LEU A 61 -2.55 -7.66 -10.34
N ARG A 62 -3.68 -7.20 -10.90
CA ARG A 62 -4.53 -8.00 -11.82
C ARG A 62 -3.82 -8.39 -13.11
N MET A 63 -2.82 -7.62 -13.52
CA MET A 63 -1.93 -7.96 -14.64
C MET A 63 -0.84 -9.00 -14.28
N GLY A 64 -0.90 -9.55 -13.07
CA GLY A 64 0.02 -10.58 -12.57
C GLY A 64 1.35 -10.04 -12.04
N ASN A 65 1.46 -8.72 -11.77
CA ASN A 65 2.64 -8.21 -11.10
C ASN A 65 2.56 -8.51 -9.60
N ARG A 66 3.62 -9.09 -9.03
CA ARG A 66 3.77 -9.34 -7.59
C ARG A 66 4.66 -8.26 -7.01
N ILE A 67 4.05 -7.14 -6.67
CA ILE A 67 4.73 -5.93 -6.20
C ILE A 67 4.10 -5.44 -4.91
N GLY A 68 4.89 -4.71 -4.12
CA GLY A 68 4.42 -4.00 -2.94
C GLY A 68 3.77 -2.65 -3.29
N CYS A 69 3.35 -1.93 -2.26
CA CYS A 69 2.90 -0.55 -2.38
C CYS A 69 3.59 0.31 -1.33
N VAL A 70 3.93 1.54 -1.68
CA VAL A 70 4.56 2.51 -0.78
C VAL A 70 3.75 3.81 -0.75
N ALA A 71 3.74 4.48 0.39
CA ALA A 71 3.32 5.87 0.50
C ALA A 71 4.56 6.72 0.71
N ALA A 72 4.57 7.91 0.13
CA ALA A 72 5.71 8.80 0.20
C ALA A 72 5.28 10.26 0.35
N ASP A 73 6.12 11.04 0.99
CA ASP A 73 5.98 12.50 1.06
C ASP A 73 6.24 13.17 -0.29
N ASP A 74 7.16 12.62 -1.08
CA ASP A 74 7.70 13.28 -2.26
C ASP A 74 8.18 14.70 -1.94
N ASN A 75 8.90 14.82 -0.82
CA ASN A 75 9.28 16.08 -0.20
C ASN A 75 10.26 16.88 -1.05
N HIS A 76 9.94 18.13 -1.32
CA HIS A 76 10.75 19.08 -2.06
C HIS A 76 11.25 20.26 -1.21
N ASN A 77 10.96 20.26 0.10
CA ASN A 77 11.31 21.33 1.04
C ASN A 77 10.84 22.73 0.62
N ARG A 78 9.67 22.83 -0.01
CA ARG A 78 9.13 24.08 -0.54
C ARG A 78 8.63 25.02 0.56
N SER A 79 8.25 24.47 1.71
CA SER A 79 7.72 25.24 2.84
C SER A 79 8.29 24.75 4.17
N PRO A 80 8.51 25.62 5.15
CA PRO A 80 9.03 25.22 6.45
C PRO A 80 8.02 24.38 7.23
N PHE A 81 8.50 23.64 8.23
CA PHE A 81 7.65 22.90 9.15
C PHE A 81 6.59 23.80 9.81
N GLY A 82 5.37 23.29 9.92
CA GLY A 82 4.22 24.02 10.45
C GLY A 82 3.48 24.90 9.43
N HIS A 83 4.03 25.08 8.23
CA HIS A 83 3.30 25.74 7.15
C HIS A 83 2.25 24.79 6.55
N PRO A 84 1.02 25.25 6.18
CA PRO A 84 -0.02 24.38 5.59
C PRO A 84 0.41 23.65 4.32
N LEU A 85 1.33 24.21 3.54
CA LEU A 85 1.90 23.60 2.34
C LEU A 85 3.25 22.89 2.62
N ASN A 86 3.54 22.53 3.86
CA ASN A 86 4.69 21.68 4.14
C ASN A 86 4.43 20.29 3.61
N ASP A 87 5.41 19.73 2.90
CA ASP A 87 5.35 18.47 2.19
C ASP A 87 6.06 17.33 2.94
N SER A 88 6.03 17.36 4.29
CA SER A 88 6.66 16.34 5.13
C SER A 88 5.65 15.65 6.04
N PHE A 89 5.89 14.36 6.28
CA PHE A 89 5.14 13.52 7.24
C PHE A 89 3.68 13.25 6.87
N GLY A 90 3.32 13.32 5.59
CA GLY A 90 1.99 13.01 5.12
C GLY A 90 1.86 11.62 4.47
N GLY A 91 2.97 10.99 4.10
CA GLY A 91 3.01 9.64 3.54
C GLY A 91 4.28 8.88 3.93
N TRP A 92 4.15 7.63 4.41
CA TRP A 92 5.28 6.82 4.85
C TRP A 92 5.04 5.32 4.69
N VAL A 93 6.10 4.53 4.86
CA VAL A 93 6.02 3.10 5.06
C VAL A 93 6.37 2.74 6.51
N MET A 94 5.61 1.80 7.08
CA MET A 94 5.91 1.20 8.38
C MET A 94 6.56 -0.16 8.14
N VAL A 95 7.83 -0.28 8.51
CA VAL A 95 8.64 -1.47 8.23
C VAL A 95 8.75 -2.33 9.49
N LYS A 96 8.46 -3.62 9.38
CA LYS A 96 8.68 -4.60 10.43
C LYS A 96 10.10 -5.16 10.30
N ALA A 97 11.00 -4.69 11.14
CA ALA A 97 12.41 -5.06 11.13
C ALA A 97 12.93 -5.23 12.56
N GLU A 98 13.88 -6.13 12.76
CA GLU A 98 14.48 -6.39 14.08
C GLU A 98 15.42 -5.26 14.51
N ASN A 99 16.10 -4.64 13.57
CA ASN A 99 17.10 -3.61 13.83
C ASN A 99 16.98 -2.45 12.84
N LEU A 100 17.38 -1.25 13.29
CA LEU A 100 17.45 -0.06 12.45
C LEU A 100 18.83 0.02 11.78
N ASP A 101 19.09 -0.89 10.86
CA ASP A 101 20.27 -0.87 9.99
C ASP A 101 19.88 -1.07 8.51
N TYR A 102 20.74 -0.64 7.61
CA TYR A 102 20.47 -0.65 6.19
C TYR A 102 20.09 -2.04 5.65
N LYS A 103 20.83 -3.08 6.05
CA LYS A 103 20.61 -4.45 5.51
C LYS A 103 19.30 -5.02 5.98
N THR A 104 18.99 -4.87 7.26
CA THR A 104 17.75 -5.35 7.87
C THR A 104 16.53 -4.64 7.27
N ILE A 105 16.59 -3.32 7.14
CA ILE A 105 15.51 -2.54 6.51
C ILE A 105 15.32 -2.93 5.04
N MET A 106 16.41 -3.04 4.27
CA MET A 106 16.30 -3.44 2.86
C MET A 106 15.77 -4.85 2.68
N ALA A 107 16.17 -5.79 3.56
CA ALA A 107 15.62 -7.16 3.54
C ALA A 107 14.11 -7.15 3.85
N ALA A 108 13.68 -6.42 4.87
CA ALA A 108 12.27 -6.29 5.22
C ALA A 108 11.44 -5.68 4.07
N LEU A 109 11.96 -4.64 3.42
CA LEU A 109 11.31 -4.06 2.23
C LEU A 109 11.19 -5.10 1.11
N GLN A 110 12.27 -5.81 0.78
CA GLN A 110 12.27 -6.81 -0.29
C GLN A 110 11.34 -8.00 0.00
N ASN A 111 11.20 -8.38 1.28
CA ASN A 111 10.28 -9.43 1.73
C ASN A 111 8.81 -8.98 1.76
N GLY A 112 8.54 -7.67 1.70
CA GLY A 112 7.20 -7.12 1.85
C GLY A 112 6.74 -7.05 3.31
N ASP A 113 7.67 -7.00 4.28
CA ASP A 113 7.41 -6.88 5.71
C ASP A 113 7.16 -5.41 6.09
N TYR A 114 6.26 -4.77 5.38
CA TYR A 114 5.87 -3.37 5.60
C TYR A 114 4.45 -3.10 5.09
N TYR A 115 3.91 -1.95 5.47
CA TYR A 115 2.69 -1.40 4.90
C TYR A 115 2.87 0.10 4.61
N ALA A 116 2.07 0.62 3.67
CA ALA A 116 2.02 2.04 3.32
C ALA A 116 0.94 2.76 4.14
N SER A 117 1.21 3.97 4.61
CA SER A 117 0.23 4.76 5.37
C SER A 117 0.33 6.25 5.10
N SER A 118 -0.82 6.92 5.21
CA SER A 118 -0.96 8.38 5.32
C SER A 118 -1.65 8.80 6.62
N GLY A 119 -1.78 7.88 7.59
CA GLY A 119 -2.44 8.14 8.88
C GLY A 119 -2.60 6.89 9.74
N PRO A 120 -3.51 5.97 9.39
CA PRO A 120 -3.82 4.80 10.21
C PRO A 120 -2.64 3.85 10.39
N ALA A 121 -2.62 3.13 11.53
CA ALA A 121 -1.69 2.04 11.79
C ALA A 121 -2.35 0.68 11.53
N ILE A 122 -1.62 -0.24 10.88
CA ILE A 122 -1.90 -1.68 10.91
C ILE A 122 -1.03 -2.28 12.02
N GLU A 123 -1.66 -2.78 13.08
CA GLU A 123 -0.97 -3.29 14.26
C GLU A 123 -0.63 -4.77 14.12
N SER A 124 -1.55 -5.55 13.53
CA SER A 124 -1.33 -6.94 13.22
C SER A 124 -2.16 -7.40 12.03
N LEU A 125 -1.65 -8.39 11.31
CA LEU A 125 -2.33 -9.09 10.23
C LEU A 125 -1.94 -10.55 10.30
N SER A 126 -2.94 -11.46 10.30
CA SER A 126 -2.72 -12.89 10.21
C SER A 126 -3.68 -13.51 9.19
N ILE A 127 -3.22 -14.60 8.55
CA ILE A 127 -4.01 -15.42 7.64
C ILE A 127 -3.98 -16.84 8.18
N GLU A 128 -5.14 -17.36 8.57
CA GLU A 128 -5.30 -18.70 9.14
C GLU A 128 -6.61 -19.32 8.68
N ASN A 129 -6.59 -20.56 8.23
CA ASN A 129 -7.78 -21.32 7.84
C ASN A 129 -8.71 -20.55 6.88
N ASP A 130 -8.13 -19.99 5.80
CA ASP A 130 -8.85 -19.18 4.82
C ASP A 130 -9.56 -17.94 5.40
N THR A 131 -9.09 -17.45 6.53
CA THR A 131 -9.58 -16.23 7.17
C THR A 131 -8.41 -15.24 7.35
N VAL A 132 -8.58 -14.01 6.89
CA VAL A 132 -7.67 -12.92 7.22
C VAL A 132 -8.22 -12.12 8.40
N SER A 133 -7.37 -11.90 9.40
CA SER A 133 -7.68 -11.08 10.58
C SER A 133 -6.74 -9.88 10.60
N ILE A 134 -7.28 -8.69 10.86
CA ILE A 134 -6.52 -7.46 10.98
C ILE A 134 -6.88 -6.72 12.26
N SER A 135 -5.86 -6.18 12.96
CA SER A 135 -6.01 -5.15 13.99
C SER A 135 -5.35 -3.87 13.52
N CYS A 136 -5.95 -2.73 13.83
CA CYS A 136 -5.51 -1.43 13.37
C CYS A 136 -5.88 -0.32 14.38
N SER A 137 -5.33 0.88 14.19
CA SER A 137 -5.83 2.09 14.85
C SER A 137 -7.30 2.34 14.50
N GLU A 138 -7.94 3.29 15.19
CA GLU A 138 -9.34 3.63 14.94
C GLU A 138 -9.63 3.93 13.47
N ALA A 139 -10.58 3.21 12.89
CA ALA A 139 -10.99 3.30 11.50
C ALA A 139 -12.50 3.47 11.34
N VAL A 140 -12.92 4.06 10.25
CA VAL A 140 -14.34 4.09 9.82
C VAL A 140 -14.63 2.97 8.83
N ARG A 141 -13.59 2.44 8.16
CA ARG A 141 -13.73 1.35 7.21
C ARG A 141 -12.47 0.51 7.13
N ILE A 142 -12.66 -0.80 7.04
CA ILE A 142 -11.60 -1.77 6.75
C ILE A 142 -12.07 -2.59 5.55
N THR A 143 -11.25 -2.71 4.52
CA THR A 143 -11.61 -3.40 3.28
C THR A 143 -10.62 -4.52 2.99
N CYS A 144 -11.12 -5.69 2.62
CA CYS A 144 -10.35 -6.75 1.99
C CYS A 144 -10.65 -6.73 0.48
N THR A 145 -9.67 -6.38 -0.32
CA THR A 145 -9.76 -6.33 -1.79
C THR A 145 -9.12 -7.57 -2.38
N THR A 146 -9.74 -8.13 -3.43
CA THR A 146 -9.26 -9.31 -4.14
C THR A 146 -9.01 -9.00 -5.62
N ALA A 147 -8.45 -9.97 -6.36
CA ALA A 147 -8.29 -9.85 -7.80
C ALA A 147 -9.64 -9.74 -8.54
N GLY A 148 -10.67 -10.41 -7.99
CA GLY A 148 -12.01 -10.47 -8.53
C GLY A 148 -13.01 -9.54 -7.84
N ARG A 149 -14.23 -10.05 -7.66
CA ARG A 149 -15.36 -9.33 -7.05
C ARG A 149 -15.76 -9.86 -5.66
N HIS A 150 -14.92 -10.69 -5.04
CA HIS A 150 -15.16 -11.24 -3.70
C HIS A 150 -14.69 -10.28 -2.58
N GLY A 151 -14.41 -9.02 -2.95
CA GLY A 151 -14.02 -8.00 -1.98
C GLY A 151 -15.08 -7.79 -0.90
N GLN A 152 -14.63 -7.58 0.33
CA GLN A 152 -15.46 -7.42 1.53
C GLN A 152 -15.06 -6.14 2.25
N ALA A 153 -16.00 -5.56 3.01
CA ALA A 153 -15.74 -4.38 3.81
C ALA A 153 -16.49 -4.42 5.15
N ALA A 154 -15.78 -4.10 6.21
CA ALA A 154 -16.36 -3.73 7.49
C ALA A 154 -16.46 -2.19 7.56
N ASN A 155 -17.63 -1.68 7.94
CA ASN A 155 -17.87 -0.24 8.08
C ASN A 155 -18.34 0.07 9.49
N ALA A 156 -17.85 1.15 10.08
CA ALA A 156 -18.36 1.66 11.34
C ALA A 156 -19.81 2.17 11.17
N VAL A 157 -20.61 1.99 12.22
CA VAL A 157 -22.01 2.45 12.24
C VAL A 157 -22.12 3.72 13.07
N GLY A 158 -22.75 4.74 12.49
CA GLY A 158 -22.92 6.04 13.14
C GLY A 158 -21.58 6.70 13.49
N SER A 159 -21.38 7.10 14.73
CA SER A 159 -20.12 7.65 15.25
C SER A 159 -19.13 6.59 15.76
N GLY A 160 -19.45 5.29 15.56
CA GLY A 160 -18.58 4.19 15.97
C GLY A 160 -17.22 4.20 15.27
N ARG A 161 -16.33 3.34 15.76
CA ARG A 161 -14.99 3.09 15.18
C ARG A 161 -14.74 1.59 15.15
N LEU A 162 -13.91 1.18 14.20
CA LEU A 162 -13.41 -0.17 14.08
C LEU A 162 -11.93 -0.18 14.46
N THR A 163 -11.52 -1.21 15.20
CA THR A 163 -10.09 -1.47 15.49
C THR A 163 -9.66 -2.84 15.02
N HIS A 164 -10.59 -3.65 14.51
CA HIS A 164 -10.34 -4.98 13.99
C HIS A 164 -11.40 -5.38 12.97
N ALA A 165 -11.04 -6.31 12.10
CA ALA A 165 -11.97 -7.00 11.21
C ALA A 165 -11.46 -8.41 10.88
N LYS A 166 -12.39 -9.27 10.42
CA LYS A 166 -12.09 -10.59 9.86
C LYS A 166 -12.83 -10.74 8.55
N PHE A 167 -12.17 -11.36 7.57
CA PHE A 167 -12.74 -11.60 6.25
C PHE A 167 -12.45 -13.04 5.83
N GLU A 168 -13.42 -13.71 5.25
CA GLU A 168 -13.24 -15.03 4.64
C GLU A 168 -12.57 -14.86 3.27
N ILE A 169 -11.61 -15.73 2.97
CA ILE A 169 -10.88 -15.75 1.70
C ILE A 169 -11.52 -16.80 0.80
N ASP A 170 -12.03 -16.37 -0.35
CA ASP A 170 -12.53 -17.31 -1.35
C ASP A 170 -11.34 -18.09 -1.96
N PRO A 171 -11.41 -19.45 -1.98
CA PRO A 171 -10.32 -20.27 -2.53
C PRO A 171 -9.99 -20.00 -4.00
N SER A 172 -10.90 -19.39 -4.75
CA SER A 172 -10.70 -19.02 -6.16
C SER A 172 -10.02 -17.66 -6.35
N ASP A 173 -9.81 -16.89 -5.28
CA ASP A 173 -9.08 -15.63 -5.37
C ASP A 173 -7.59 -15.86 -5.68
N VAL A 174 -6.98 -14.91 -6.36
CA VAL A 174 -5.55 -14.93 -6.69
C VAL A 174 -4.74 -14.29 -5.58
N TYR A 175 -5.25 -13.19 -5.00
CA TYR A 175 -4.64 -12.45 -3.90
C TYR A 175 -5.71 -11.73 -3.08
N ILE A 176 -5.32 -11.37 -1.87
CA ILE A 176 -6.02 -10.41 -1.02
C ILE A 176 -5.09 -9.25 -0.67
N ARG A 177 -5.64 -8.08 -0.39
CA ARG A 177 -4.97 -6.96 0.29
C ARG A 177 -5.93 -6.21 1.19
N LEU A 178 -5.40 -5.58 2.25
CA LEU A 178 -6.19 -4.85 3.24
C LEU A 178 -5.98 -3.35 3.07
N GLU A 179 -7.07 -2.59 3.22
CA GLU A 179 -7.05 -1.12 3.33
C GLU A 179 -7.80 -0.72 4.60
N VAL A 180 -7.22 0.18 5.37
CA VAL A 180 -7.80 0.80 6.56
C VAL A 180 -8.01 2.28 6.26
N VAL A 181 -9.21 2.80 6.53
CA VAL A 181 -9.55 4.22 6.32
C VAL A 181 -9.98 4.82 7.65
N ASP A 182 -9.36 5.90 8.08
CA ASP A 182 -9.73 6.63 9.28
C ASP A 182 -10.85 7.67 9.05
N ALA A 183 -11.24 8.38 10.10
CA ALA A 183 -12.29 9.39 10.05
C ALA A 183 -11.90 10.65 9.24
N GLN A 184 -10.63 10.87 8.99
CA GLN A 184 -10.08 11.95 8.18
C GLN A 184 -9.95 11.58 6.70
N GLY A 185 -10.18 10.30 6.36
CA GLY A 185 -10.03 9.76 5.02
C GLY A 185 -8.59 9.32 4.69
N ALA A 186 -7.67 9.42 5.67
CA ALA A 186 -6.33 8.89 5.51
C ALA A 186 -6.36 7.35 5.48
N ARG A 187 -5.37 6.75 4.81
CA ARG A 187 -5.38 5.32 4.49
C ARG A 187 -4.10 4.62 4.89
N ALA A 188 -4.25 3.36 5.34
CA ALA A 188 -3.15 2.41 5.40
C ALA A 188 -3.45 1.23 4.48
N ASN A 189 -2.45 0.77 3.75
CA ASN A 189 -2.57 -0.27 2.74
C ASN A 189 -1.52 -1.35 2.96
N SER A 190 -1.94 -2.61 3.10
CA SER A 190 -1.02 -3.74 3.04
C SER A 190 -0.54 -3.99 1.59
N ARG A 191 0.54 -4.74 1.43
CA ARG A 191 0.82 -5.38 0.14
C ARG A 191 -0.29 -6.36 -0.22
N ALA A 192 -0.28 -6.83 -1.47
CA ALA A 192 -1.06 -8.00 -1.83
C ALA A 192 -0.38 -9.26 -1.28
N TYR A 193 -1.20 -10.17 -0.73
CA TYR A 193 -0.83 -11.51 -0.30
C TYR A 193 -1.43 -12.48 -1.31
N PHE A 194 -0.58 -13.19 -2.04
CA PHE A 194 -1.03 -14.14 -3.06
C PHE A 194 -1.33 -15.49 -2.41
N LEU A 195 -2.46 -16.11 -2.79
CA LEU A 195 -2.93 -17.32 -2.13
C LEU A 195 -1.97 -18.50 -2.24
N ASP A 196 -1.16 -18.56 -3.27
CA ASP A 196 -0.11 -19.56 -3.45
C ASP A 196 1.11 -19.36 -2.54
N GLU A 197 1.20 -18.23 -1.81
CA GLU A 197 2.26 -18.01 -0.81
C GLU A 197 2.05 -18.86 0.46
N TRP A 198 0.82 -19.29 0.76
CA TRP A 198 0.49 -20.07 1.96
C TRP A 198 -0.38 -21.32 1.70
N LYS A 199 -0.80 -21.57 0.46
CA LYS A 199 -1.55 -22.77 0.07
C LYS A 199 -0.68 -23.82 -0.64
N ALA A 200 0.63 -23.65 -0.60
CA ALA A 200 1.59 -24.50 -1.30
C ALA A 200 1.97 -25.77 -0.51
N ASP A 201 0.97 -26.47 0.10
CA ASP A 201 1.17 -27.81 0.68
C ASP A 201 -0.02 -28.74 0.40
#